data_8ee45cee1a605335632b09f3013aeb7c
#
_entry.id   8ee45cee1a605335632b09f3013aeb7c
#
_cell.length_a   1.000
_cell.length_b   1.000
_cell.length_c   1.000
_cell.angle_alpha   90.00
_cell.angle_beta   90.00
_cell.angle_gamma   90.00
#
_symmetry.space_group_name_H-M   'P 1'
#
loop_
_entity.id
_entity.type
_entity.pdbx_description
1 polymer ?
#
loop_
_entity_poly.entity_id
_entity_poly.type
_entity_poly.pdbx_seq_one_letter_code
_entity_poly.pdbx_strand_id
1 'polypeptide(L)'
;MERPRLAPRGRAIGVAAAAGLAAAMGVGRFVFTPLLPIMTASTGLGAGDGAVIATGNYAGYLVGALLLTRLPQLSRRGTFLAWSLVLIASEAAMAASAQVAVYTALRFAAGVASAAIFIACASTVSRHRAEGASLGVAFAGVGSGIAVTGLFTLLAGPHLSWQGLWIGSAVLTALLLAPAWLLDIRPEIGTDVTGSRPAPGPRERRAWLLLLGAYFAEGVGYIIVGTFLVAAVAGPDTTAATGPALWLVVGLAAAPATVAWHAVARRFGTGRALVAALTVQAVGVAAPALHDGLVAALISALAFGGTFMGVVVLAIDLGNRLPVARPAATLTTLYAIGQVIGPLLVVPVLGSSFTGAFAIAAMIVAVAAALAAGATRAAAPS
;
A
#
# COMPACT_ATOMS: atom_id res chain seq x y z
N MET A 1 22.62 21.19 -18.53
CA MET A 1 22.03 20.99 -17.19
C MET A 1 22.49 19.65 -16.67
N GLU A 2 23.60 19.61 -15.93
CA GLU A 2 24.11 18.39 -15.31
C GLU A 2 23.12 17.96 -14.23
N ARG A 3 22.65 16.70 -14.31
CA ARG A 3 21.90 16.09 -13.20
C ARG A 3 22.84 16.00 -12.01
N PRO A 4 22.49 16.53 -10.82
CA PRO A 4 23.33 16.37 -9.64
C PRO A 4 23.54 14.87 -9.41
N ARG A 5 24.79 14.42 -9.48
CA ARG A 5 25.16 13.06 -9.09
C ARG A 5 24.82 12.94 -7.62
N LEU A 6 23.83 12.07 -7.29
CA LEU A 6 23.46 11.78 -5.91
C LEU A 6 24.72 11.40 -5.14
N ALA A 7 24.98 12.08 -4.02
CA ALA A 7 26.11 11.75 -3.17
C ALA A 7 26.01 10.25 -2.75
N PRO A 8 27.12 9.50 -2.73
CA PRO A 8 27.10 8.05 -2.47
C PRO A 8 26.33 7.66 -1.20
N ARG A 9 26.43 8.49 -0.15
CA ARG A 9 25.74 8.29 1.13
C ARG A 9 24.21 8.40 1.02
N GLY A 10 23.69 9.42 0.35
CA GLY A 10 22.25 9.59 0.17
C GLY A 10 21.62 8.49 -0.68
N ARG A 11 22.33 7.99 -1.70
CA ARG A 11 21.92 6.80 -2.47
C ARG A 11 21.80 5.56 -1.59
N ALA A 12 22.81 5.27 -0.76
CA ALA A 12 22.81 4.12 0.13
C ALA A 12 21.65 4.16 1.12
N ILE A 13 21.35 5.34 1.70
CA ILE A 13 20.20 5.55 2.57
C ILE A 13 18.89 5.29 1.82
N GLY A 14 18.73 5.82 0.59
CA GLY A 14 17.55 5.59 -0.23
C GLY A 14 17.31 4.12 -0.54
N VAL A 15 18.36 3.37 -0.89
CA VAL A 15 18.28 1.93 -1.18
C VAL A 15 17.99 1.11 0.08
N ALA A 16 18.65 1.42 1.21
CA ALA A 16 18.38 0.75 2.48
C ALA A 16 16.94 0.98 2.95
N ALA A 17 16.41 2.19 2.79
CA ALA A 17 15.02 2.50 3.08
C ALA A 17 14.06 1.79 2.11
N ALA A 18 14.42 1.68 0.81
CA ALA A 18 13.63 0.92 -0.16
C ALA A 18 13.53 -0.56 0.24
N ALA A 19 14.61 -1.16 0.71
CA ALA A 19 14.61 -2.53 1.22
C ALA A 19 13.72 -2.67 2.47
N GLY A 20 13.79 -1.72 3.41
CA GLY A 20 12.88 -1.68 4.56
C GLY A 20 11.41 -1.54 4.17
N LEU A 21 11.11 -0.71 3.17
CA LEU A 21 9.74 -0.57 2.64
C LEU A 21 9.28 -1.79 1.85
N ALA A 22 10.18 -2.47 1.13
CA ALA A 22 9.90 -3.75 0.48
C ALA A 22 9.53 -4.81 1.52
N ALA A 23 10.26 -4.89 2.63
CA ALA A 23 9.95 -5.78 3.74
C ALA A 23 8.60 -5.44 4.38
N ALA A 24 8.41 -4.20 4.84
CA ALA A 24 7.26 -3.81 5.63
C ALA A 24 5.95 -3.80 4.83
N MET A 25 5.99 -3.27 3.61
CA MET A 25 4.81 -3.11 2.76
C MET A 25 4.69 -4.24 1.74
N GLY A 26 5.77 -4.55 1.02
CA GLY A 26 5.76 -5.60 -0.01
C GLY A 26 5.50 -6.98 0.58
N VAL A 27 6.27 -7.39 1.56
CA VAL A 27 6.09 -8.68 2.24
C VAL A 27 5.09 -8.55 3.37
N GLY A 28 5.41 -7.82 4.43
CA GLY A 28 4.66 -7.71 5.67
C GLY A 28 3.17 -7.43 5.50
N ARG A 29 2.83 -6.62 4.51
CA ARG A 29 1.44 -6.26 4.23
C ARG A 29 0.80 -7.12 3.14
N PHE A 30 1.49 -7.30 2.03
CA PHE A 30 0.89 -7.79 0.79
C PHE A 30 1.22 -9.25 0.45
N VAL A 31 2.07 -9.94 1.21
CA VAL A 31 2.34 -11.38 0.97
C VAL A 31 1.10 -12.25 1.18
N PHE A 32 0.16 -11.81 2.01
CA PHE A 32 -1.10 -12.53 2.24
C PHE A 32 -1.90 -12.71 0.94
N THR A 33 -1.88 -11.73 0.04
CA THR A 33 -2.63 -11.77 -1.22
C THR A 33 -2.29 -12.98 -2.10
N PRO A 34 -1.02 -13.26 -2.46
CA PRO A 34 -0.70 -14.44 -3.25
C PRO A 34 -0.78 -15.74 -2.44
N LEU A 35 -0.70 -15.71 -1.10
CA LEU A 35 -0.82 -16.89 -0.25
C LEU A 35 -2.28 -17.26 0.05
N LEU A 36 -3.22 -16.31 -0.01
CA LEU A 36 -4.62 -16.55 0.34
C LEU A 36 -5.24 -17.74 -0.41
N PRO A 37 -5.18 -17.87 -1.75
CA PRO A 37 -5.77 -19.01 -2.43
C PRO A 37 -5.10 -20.35 -2.06
N ILE A 38 -3.81 -20.34 -1.77
CA ILE A 38 -3.07 -21.55 -1.33
C ILE A 38 -3.54 -21.95 0.09
N MET A 39 -3.75 -20.97 0.97
CA MET A 39 -4.28 -21.21 2.32
C MET A 39 -5.71 -21.70 2.25
N THR A 40 -6.59 -21.07 1.46
CA THR A 40 -7.99 -21.49 1.34
C THR A 40 -8.12 -22.92 0.84
N ALA A 41 -7.32 -23.31 -0.16
CA ALA A 41 -7.29 -24.66 -0.67
C ALA A 41 -6.82 -25.71 0.36
N SER A 42 -5.94 -25.28 1.30
CA SER A 42 -5.31 -26.22 2.26
C SER A 42 -6.00 -26.25 3.61
N THR A 43 -6.69 -25.18 4.03
CA THR A 43 -7.23 -25.02 5.40
C THR A 43 -8.75 -24.91 5.45
N GLY A 44 -9.42 -24.83 4.31
CA GLY A 44 -10.87 -24.65 4.22
C GLY A 44 -11.35 -23.23 4.57
N LEU A 45 -10.45 -22.25 4.65
CA LEU A 45 -10.82 -20.84 4.86
C LEU A 45 -11.71 -20.34 3.73
N GLY A 46 -12.80 -19.67 4.08
CA GLY A 46 -13.65 -18.98 3.11
C GLY A 46 -13.09 -17.61 2.68
N ALA A 47 -13.66 -17.05 1.61
CA ALA A 47 -13.29 -15.71 1.15
C ALA A 47 -13.59 -14.63 2.21
N GLY A 48 -14.67 -14.80 2.99
CA GLY A 48 -15.01 -13.94 4.13
C GLY A 48 -13.95 -13.99 5.24
N ASP A 49 -13.41 -15.17 5.53
CA ASP A 49 -12.30 -15.33 6.50
C ASP A 49 -11.06 -14.59 6.00
N GLY A 50 -10.76 -14.70 4.71
CA GLY A 50 -9.68 -13.95 4.05
C GLY A 50 -9.85 -12.43 4.20
N ALA A 51 -11.09 -11.92 4.07
CA ALA A 51 -11.40 -10.51 4.29
C ALA A 51 -11.10 -10.07 5.73
N VAL A 52 -11.54 -10.86 6.72
CA VAL A 52 -11.31 -10.57 8.16
C VAL A 52 -9.82 -10.57 8.48
N ILE A 53 -9.09 -11.58 8.02
CA ILE A 53 -7.64 -11.71 8.23
C ILE A 53 -6.87 -10.53 7.61
N ALA A 54 -7.21 -10.15 6.37
CA ALA A 54 -6.61 -8.99 5.70
C ALA A 54 -6.91 -7.68 6.46
N THR A 55 -8.17 -7.50 6.89
CA THR A 55 -8.59 -6.35 7.69
C THR A 55 -7.80 -6.22 8.98
N GLY A 56 -7.42 -7.34 9.62
CA GLY A 56 -6.53 -7.34 10.77
C GLY A 56 -5.24 -6.57 10.51
N ASN A 57 -4.59 -6.81 9.37
CA ASN A 57 -3.36 -6.10 9.00
C ASN A 57 -3.61 -4.59 8.75
N TYR A 58 -4.69 -4.25 8.07
CA TYR A 58 -5.00 -2.85 7.78
C TYR A 58 -5.37 -2.06 9.06
N ALA A 59 -6.12 -2.67 9.96
CA ALA A 59 -6.41 -2.11 11.28
C ALA A 59 -5.12 -1.93 12.12
N GLY A 60 -4.25 -2.93 12.11
CA GLY A 60 -2.94 -2.84 12.76
C GLY A 60 -2.10 -1.69 12.21
N TYR A 61 -2.06 -1.53 10.88
CA TYR A 61 -1.35 -0.43 10.24
C TYR A 61 -1.91 0.94 10.65
N LEU A 62 -3.23 1.10 10.67
CA LEU A 62 -3.89 2.32 11.14
C LEU A 62 -3.52 2.63 12.60
N VAL A 63 -3.64 1.63 13.48
CA VAL A 63 -3.29 1.77 14.90
C VAL A 63 -1.81 2.12 15.08
N GLY A 64 -0.92 1.43 14.36
CA GLY A 64 0.51 1.71 14.38
C GLY A 64 0.86 3.12 13.94
N ALA A 65 0.25 3.60 12.85
CA ALA A 65 0.46 4.96 12.36
C ALA A 65 -0.03 6.02 13.37
N LEU A 66 -1.21 5.83 13.97
CA LEU A 66 -1.76 6.72 15.00
C LEU A 66 -0.90 6.71 16.28
N LEU A 67 -0.45 5.51 16.70
CA LEU A 67 0.40 5.36 17.87
C LEU A 67 1.71 6.14 17.72
N LEU A 68 2.38 5.98 16.58
CA LEU A 68 3.66 6.66 16.31
C LEU A 68 3.52 8.17 16.13
N THR A 69 2.37 8.64 15.66
CA THR A 69 2.07 10.07 15.60
C THR A 69 1.95 10.68 17.00
N ARG A 70 1.46 9.91 17.97
CA ARG A 70 1.30 10.39 19.37
C ARG A 70 2.51 10.11 20.24
N LEU A 71 3.26 9.06 19.92
CA LEU A 71 4.44 8.60 20.67
C LEU A 71 5.67 8.51 19.75
N PRO A 72 6.21 9.64 19.27
CA PRO A 72 7.33 9.67 18.32
C PRO A 72 8.59 9.00 18.86
N GLN A 73 8.75 8.90 20.20
CA GLN A 73 9.84 8.15 20.83
C GLN A 73 9.87 6.66 20.47
N LEU A 74 8.75 6.10 19.98
CA LEU A 74 8.70 4.74 19.45
C LEU A 74 9.30 4.59 18.04
N SER A 75 9.77 5.69 17.43
CA SER A 75 10.49 5.71 16.15
C SER A 75 12.01 5.84 16.34
N ARG A 76 12.59 5.21 17.37
CA ARG A 76 14.03 5.17 17.61
C ARG A 76 14.62 3.82 17.20
N ARG A 77 15.96 3.76 17.05
CA ARG A 77 16.67 2.56 16.58
C ARG A 77 16.30 1.28 17.35
N GLY A 78 16.26 1.32 18.68
CA GLY A 78 15.95 0.14 19.49
C GLY A 78 14.50 -0.37 19.25
N THR A 79 13.55 0.53 19.17
CA THR A 79 12.15 0.15 18.86
C THR A 79 11.97 -0.25 17.40
N PHE A 80 12.75 0.30 16.46
CA PHE A 80 12.76 -0.14 15.07
C PHE A 80 13.19 -1.61 14.94
N LEU A 81 14.22 -2.02 15.67
CA LEU A 81 14.63 -3.44 15.73
C LEU A 81 13.54 -4.31 16.36
N ALA A 82 12.89 -3.85 17.43
CA ALA A 82 11.78 -4.57 18.05
C ALA A 82 10.61 -4.73 17.07
N TRP A 83 10.22 -3.69 16.35
CA TRP A 83 9.18 -3.77 15.32
C TRP A 83 9.57 -4.70 14.16
N SER A 84 10.84 -4.72 13.77
CA SER A 84 11.37 -5.67 12.79
C SER A 84 11.19 -7.11 13.25
N LEU A 85 11.52 -7.40 14.52
CA LEU A 85 11.34 -8.73 15.11
C LEU A 85 9.87 -9.11 15.21
N VAL A 86 8.98 -8.18 15.61
CA VAL A 86 7.53 -8.41 15.64
C VAL A 86 7.00 -8.78 14.26
N LEU A 87 7.44 -8.08 13.21
CA LEU A 87 7.04 -8.38 11.85
C LEU A 87 7.45 -9.80 11.44
N ILE A 88 8.74 -10.12 11.58
CA ILE A 88 9.29 -11.44 11.23
C ILE A 88 8.61 -12.55 12.05
N ALA A 89 8.48 -12.37 13.36
CA ALA A 89 7.88 -13.36 14.24
C ALA A 89 6.38 -13.58 13.94
N SER A 90 5.64 -12.51 13.65
CA SER A 90 4.23 -12.61 13.28
C SER A 90 4.01 -13.36 11.97
N GLU A 91 4.89 -13.17 10.97
CA GLU A 91 4.86 -13.92 9.71
C GLU A 91 5.19 -15.40 9.94
N ALA A 92 6.25 -15.69 10.70
CA ALA A 92 6.62 -17.08 11.02
C ALA A 92 5.52 -17.80 11.82
N ALA A 93 4.88 -17.10 12.76
CA ALA A 93 3.81 -17.64 13.60
C ALA A 93 2.52 -17.95 12.79
N MET A 94 2.33 -17.35 11.61
CA MET A 94 1.23 -17.73 10.70
C MET A 94 1.28 -19.23 10.34
N ALA A 95 2.45 -19.85 10.34
CA ALA A 95 2.62 -21.28 10.05
C ALA A 95 2.13 -22.20 11.19
N ALA A 96 1.91 -21.67 12.39
CA ALA A 96 1.65 -22.48 13.59
C ALA A 96 0.16 -22.70 13.91
N SER A 97 -0.76 -22.08 13.18
CA SER A 97 -2.20 -22.16 13.47
C SER A 97 -3.01 -22.24 12.17
N ALA A 98 -4.26 -22.68 12.26
CA ALA A 98 -5.26 -22.60 11.20
C ALA A 98 -6.53 -21.84 11.64
N GLN A 99 -6.47 -21.12 12.76
CA GLN A 99 -7.61 -20.40 13.32
C GLN A 99 -7.67 -18.95 12.80
N VAL A 100 -8.83 -18.52 12.31
CA VAL A 100 -9.06 -17.16 11.77
C VAL A 100 -8.71 -16.07 12.78
N ALA A 101 -9.09 -16.24 14.05
CA ALA A 101 -8.80 -15.27 15.11
C ALA A 101 -7.29 -15.10 15.35
N VAL A 102 -6.52 -16.21 15.35
CA VAL A 102 -5.06 -16.18 15.48
C VAL A 102 -4.42 -15.48 14.28
N TYR A 103 -4.83 -15.86 13.08
CA TYR A 103 -4.36 -15.20 11.87
C TYR A 103 -4.63 -13.69 11.87
N THR A 104 -5.85 -13.30 12.28
CA THR A 104 -6.22 -11.88 12.36
C THR A 104 -5.36 -11.13 13.36
N ALA A 105 -5.09 -11.72 14.54
CA ALA A 105 -4.22 -11.12 15.56
C ALA A 105 -2.77 -10.99 15.09
N LEU A 106 -2.22 -12.03 14.44
CA LEU A 106 -0.86 -11.99 13.88
C LEU A 106 -0.74 -10.97 12.75
N ARG A 107 -1.75 -10.90 11.87
CA ARG A 107 -1.80 -9.90 10.81
C ARG A 107 -1.96 -8.47 11.36
N PHE A 108 -2.69 -8.30 12.46
CA PHE A 108 -2.75 -7.02 13.17
C PHE A 108 -1.38 -6.61 13.70
N ALA A 109 -0.66 -7.51 14.39
CA ALA A 109 0.69 -7.25 14.87
C ALA A 109 1.66 -6.90 13.72
N ALA A 110 1.60 -7.65 12.60
CA ALA A 110 2.33 -7.35 11.37
C ALA A 110 2.01 -5.95 10.84
N GLY A 111 0.73 -5.55 10.86
CA GLY A 111 0.30 -4.22 10.42
C GLY A 111 0.90 -3.10 11.27
N VAL A 112 0.86 -3.21 12.60
CA VAL A 112 1.47 -2.24 13.52
C VAL A 112 2.97 -2.11 13.24
N ALA A 113 3.67 -3.23 13.13
CA ALA A 113 5.10 -3.27 12.85
C ALA A 113 5.42 -2.66 11.46
N SER A 114 4.62 -2.98 10.44
CA SER A 114 4.78 -2.41 9.09
C SER A 114 4.64 -0.90 9.08
N ALA A 115 3.69 -0.33 9.81
CA ALA A 115 3.54 1.13 9.95
C ALA A 115 4.78 1.76 10.60
N ALA A 116 5.31 1.13 11.65
CA ALA A 116 6.49 1.62 12.36
C ALA A 116 7.73 1.65 11.45
N ILE A 117 7.96 0.56 10.72
CA ILE A 117 9.10 0.45 9.79
C ILE A 117 8.93 1.44 8.63
N PHE A 118 7.72 1.55 8.06
CA PHE A 118 7.43 2.49 6.98
C PHE A 118 7.74 3.94 7.39
N ILE A 119 7.21 4.39 8.53
CA ILE A 119 7.40 5.75 9.02
C ILE A 119 8.87 6.01 9.32
N ALA A 120 9.58 5.07 9.96
CA ALA A 120 11.00 5.21 10.28
C ALA A 120 11.87 5.34 9.02
N CYS A 121 11.62 4.51 8.00
CA CYS A 121 12.35 4.57 6.72
C CYS A 121 12.05 5.87 5.97
N ALA A 122 10.76 6.24 5.82
CA ALA A 122 10.35 7.44 5.10
C ALA A 122 10.89 8.72 5.74
N SER A 123 10.82 8.84 7.08
CA SER A 123 11.36 10.00 7.81
C SER A 123 12.88 10.07 7.71
N THR A 124 13.58 8.93 7.74
CA THR A 124 15.04 8.90 7.55
C THR A 124 15.43 9.41 6.17
N VAL A 125 14.78 8.98 5.11
CA VAL A 125 15.03 9.49 3.75
C VAL A 125 14.72 10.99 3.67
N SER A 126 13.64 11.45 4.29
CA SER A 126 13.26 12.87 4.30
C SER A 126 14.33 13.75 4.95
N ARG A 127 14.95 13.30 6.06
CA ARG A 127 16.05 14.02 6.73
C ARG A 127 17.31 14.13 5.88
N HIS A 128 17.60 13.12 5.06
CA HIS A 128 18.82 13.07 4.23
C HIS A 128 18.60 13.50 2.78
N ARG A 129 17.50 14.23 2.49
CA ARG A 129 17.22 14.73 1.12
C ARG A 129 18.32 15.64 0.58
N ALA A 130 18.89 16.50 1.42
CA ALA A 130 20.00 17.38 1.06
C ALA A 130 21.28 16.59 0.70
N GLU A 131 21.44 15.37 1.24
CA GLU A 131 22.53 14.45 0.92
C GLU A 131 22.25 13.59 -0.31
N GLY A 132 21.12 13.82 -1.00
CA GLY A 132 20.74 13.12 -2.22
C GLY A 132 19.87 11.87 -2.00
N ALA A 133 19.32 11.64 -0.80
CA ALA A 133 18.35 10.58 -0.58
C ALA A 133 17.03 10.92 -1.28
N SER A 134 16.39 9.91 -1.92
CA SER A 134 15.18 10.08 -2.72
C SER A 134 14.02 9.27 -2.16
N LEU A 135 12.91 9.94 -1.85
CA LEU A 135 11.65 9.28 -1.50
C LEU A 135 11.09 8.42 -2.65
N GLY A 136 11.31 8.84 -3.90
CA GLY A 136 10.90 8.04 -5.06
C GLY A 136 11.61 6.68 -5.10
N VAL A 137 12.92 6.66 -4.79
CA VAL A 137 13.69 5.40 -4.66
C VAL A 137 13.16 4.56 -3.50
N ALA A 138 12.92 5.18 -2.34
CA ALA A 138 12.40 4.47 -1.18
C ALA A 138 11.03 3.85 -1.46
N PHE A 139 10.10 4.59 -2.06
CA PHE A 139 8.75 4.10 -2.37
C PHE A 139 8.72 3.07 -3.50
N ALA A 140 9.70 3.08 -4.43
CA ALA A 140 9.86 1.99 -5.39
C ALA A 140 10.07 0.64 -4.68
N GLY A 141 10.61 0.65 -3.45
CA GLY A 141 10.71 -0.52 -2.59
C GLY A 141 9.39 -1.22 -2.34
N VAL A 142 8.28 -0.48 -2.20
CA VAL A 142 6.94 -1.09 -2.01
C VAL A 142 6.58 -1.99 -3.20
N GLY A 143 6.64 -1.44 -4.41
CA GLY A 143 6.37 -2.20 -5.64
C GLY A 143 7.36 -3.35 -5.85
N SER A 144 8.65 -3.11 -5.60
CA SER A 144 9.68 -4.16 -5.69
C SER A 144 9.41 -5.29 -4.68
N GLY A 145 8.99 -4.99 -3.46
CA GLY A 145 8.62 -5.97 -2.46
C GLY A 145 7.39 -6.80 -2.88
N ILE A 146 6.37 -6.16 -3.48
CA ILE A 146 5.22 -6.85 -4.07
C ILE A 146 5.68 -7.80 -5.19
N ALA A 147 6.57 -7.33 -6.08
CA ALA A 147 7.13 -8.17 -7.15
C ALA A 147 7.92 -9.36 -6.58
N VAL A 148 8.73 -9.13 -5.55
CA VAL A 148 9.51 -10.18 -4.89
C VAL A 148 8.58 -11.21 -4.22
N THR A 149 7.47 -10.82 -3.59
CA THR A 149 6.50 -11.76 -3.02
C THR A 149 5.80 -12.58 -4.11
N GLY A 150 5.43 -11.95 -5.24
CA GLY A 150 4.87 -12.66 -6.39
C GLY A 150 5.85 -13.69 -6.96
N LEU A 151 7.10 -13.27 -7.17
CA LEU A 151 8.17 -14.16 -7.66
C LEU A 151 8.46 -15.29 -6.66
N PHE A 152 8.57 -14.98 -5.37
CA PHE A 152 8.78 -16.01 -4.34
C PHE A 152 7.66 -17.04 -4.35
N THR A 153 6.39 -16.61 -4.34
CA THR A 153 5.26 -17.52 -4.36
C THR A 153 5.19 -18.32 -5.66
N LEU A 154 5.55 -17.70 -6.80
CA LEU A 154 5.61 -18.37 -8.10
C LEU A 154 6.62 -19.51 -8.12
N LEU A 155 7.81 -19.28 -7.58
CA LEU A 155 8.91 -20.26 -7.60
C LEU A 155 8.81 -21.28 -6.48
N ALA A 156 8.42 -20.86 -5.26
CA ALA A 156 8.39 -21.72 -4.09
C ALA A 156 7.05 -22.43 -3.88
N GLY A 157 5.95 -21.86 -4.39
CA GLY A 157 4.60 -22.39 -4.20
C GLY A 157 4.40 -23.84 -4.66
N PRO A 158 4.97 -24.30 -5.78
CA PRO A 158 4.90 -25.69 -6.20
C PRO A 158 5.64 -26.68 -5.28
N HIS A 159 6.56 -26.19 -4.45
CA HIS A 159 7.50 -27.02 -3.66
C HIS A 159 7.27 -26.95 -2.17
N LEU A 160 6.58 -25.90 -1.68
CA LEU A 160 6.36 -25.65 -0.26
C LEU A 160 4.88 -25.72 0.10
N SER A 161 4.59 -26.22 1.29
CA SER A 161 3.27 -26.05 1.91
C SER A 161 3.00 -24.59 2.23
N TRP A 162 1.74 -24.22 2.52
CA TRP A 162 1.38 -22.87 2.94
C TRP A 162 2.16 -22.43 4.20
N GLN A 163 2.47 -23.36 5.13
CA GLN A 163 3.33 -23.10 6.29
C GLN A 163 4.76 -22.75 5.86
N GLY A 164 5.31 -23.55 4.93
CA GLY A 164 6.65 -23.30 4.36
C GLY A 164 6.74 -21.95 3.66
N LEU A 165 5.68 -21.52 2.98
CA LEU A 165 5.61 -20.20 2.33
C LEU A 165 5.59 -19.06 3.36
N TRP A 166 4.91 -19.23 4.51
CA TRP A 166 4.95 -18.23 5.59
C TRP A 166 6.33 -18.14 6.25
N ILE A 167 6.98 -19.28 6.52
CA ILE A 167 8.35 -19.27 7.05
C ILE A 167 9.31 -18.64 6.03
N GLY A 168 9.19 -18.98 4.75
CA GLY A 168 9.98 -18.37 3.68
C GLY A 168 9.74 -16.85 3.57
N SER A 169 8.51 -16.39 3.78
CA SER A 169 8.18 -14.95 3.83
C SER A 169 8.87 -14.25 5.01
N ALA A 170 8.89 -14.87 6.19
CA ALA A 170 9.61 -14.34 7.36
C ALA A 170 11.12 -14.24 7.12
N VAL A 171 11.72 -15.24 6.46
CA VAL A 171 13.14 -15.21 6.05
C VAL A 171 13.37 -14.09 5.05
N LEU A 172 12.51 -13.97 4.05
CA LEU A 172 12.59 -12.90 3.04
C LEU A 172 12.50 -11.50 3.67
N THR A 173 11.56 -11.33 4.62
CA THR A 173 11.43 -10.09 5.40
C THR A 173 12.71 -9.78 6.17
N ALA A 174 13.32 -10.76 6.84
CA ALA A 174 14.57 -10.58 7.57
C ALA A 174 15.72 -10.16 6.64
N LEU A 175 15.85 -10.79 5.47
CA LEU A 175 16.87 -10.44 4.48
C LEU A 175 16.69 -9.02 3.93
N LEU A 176 15.45 -8.63 3.63
CA LEU A 176 15.13 -7.29 3.12
C LEU A 176 15.31 -6.21 4.21
N LEU A 177 15.11 -6.53 5.49
CA LEU A 177 15.32 -5.59 6.59
C LEU A 177 16.81 -5.37 6.92
N ALA A 178 17.69 -6.30 6.58
CA ALA A 178 19.10 -6.23 6.95
C ALA A 178 19.77 -4.89 6.55
N PRO A 179 19.62 -4.35 5.33
CA PRO A 179 20.14 -3.03 5.00
C PRO A 179 19.49 -1.89 5.81
N ALA A 180 18.20 -2.00 6.12
CA ALA A 180 17.47 -0.98 6.87
C ALA A 180 17.92 -0.92 8.35
N TRP A 181 18.43 -2.00 8.93
CA TRP A 181 18.98 -2.02 10.29
C TRP A 181 20.23 -1.14 10.43
N LEU A 182 20.87 -0.78 9.32
CA LEU A 182 22.03 0.12 9.30
C LEU A 182 21.63 1.61 9.26
N LEU A 183 20.34 1.92 9.07
CA LEU A 183 19.85 3.29 9.04
C LEU A 183 19.92 3.95 10.42
N ASP A 184 20.26 5.24 10.44
CA ASP A 184 20.22 6.08 11.65
C ASP A 184 18.78 6.51 11.93
N ILE A 185 18.02 5.61 12.54
CA ILE A 185 16.62 5.85 12.90
C ILE A 185 16.54 6.75 14.13
N ARG A 186 15.92 7.91 13.98
CA ARG A 186 15.70 8.90 15.05
C ARG A 186 14.22 9.29 15.11
N PRO A 187 13.71 9.60 16.32
CA PRO A 187 12.37 10.15 16.46
C PRO A 187 12.24 11.43 15.63
N GLU A 188 11.14 11.56 14.91
CA GLU A 188 10.77 12.83 14.30
C GLU A 188 10.15 13.67 15.42
N ILE A 189 10.97 14.50 16.09
CA ILE A 189 10.46 15.53 16.99
C ILE A 189 9.76 16.53 16.06
N GLY A 190 8.42 16.46 16.00
CA GLY A 190 7.66 17.38 15.20
C GLY A 190 8.02 18.81 15.60
N THR A 191 8.75 19.49 14.75
CA THR A 191 8.65 20.94 14.73
C THR A 191 7.21 21.19 14.29
N ASP A 192 6.33 21.38 15.26
CA ASP A 192 5.04 22.00 15.01
C ASP A 192 5.36 23.33 14.32
N VAL A 193 5.34 23.31 13.00
CA VAL A 193 5.28 24.54 12.22
C VAL A 193 3.87 25.09 12.46
N THR A 194 3.66 25.56 13.67
CA THR A 194 2.51 26.38 14.08
C THR A 194 2.67 27.80 13.52
N GLY A 195 3.10 27.91 12.26
CA GLY A 195 2.81 29.09 11.50
C GLY A 195 1.30 29.12 11.29
N SER A 196 0.63 30.12 11.83
CA SER A 196 -0.79 30.34 11.61
C SER A 196 -1.05 30.46 10.11
N ARG A 197 -1.39 29.31 9.48
CA ARG A 197 -1.89 29.35 8.09
C ARG A 197 -3.23 30.08 8.12
N PRO A 198 -3.49 30.98 7.15
CA PRO A 198 -4.80 31.61 7.02
C PRO A 198 -5.89 30.53 7.01
N ALA A 199 -7.03 30.82 7.62
CA ALA A 199 -8.17 29.91 7.55
C ALA A 199 -8.56 29.67 6.08
N PRO A 200 -8.84 28.42 5.64
CA PRO A 200 -9.21 28.15 4.27
C PRO A 200 -10.49 28.87 3.89
N GLY A 201 -10.48 29.52 2.75
CA GLY A 201 -11.67 30.14 2.16
C GLY A 201 -12.70 29.06 1.71
N PRO A 202 -13.93 29.45 1.36
CA PRO A 202 -15.00 28.51 0.99
C PRO A 202 -14.61 27.55 -0.15
N ARG A 203 -13.86 28.02 -1.15
CA ARG A 203 -13.38 27.20 -2.27
C ARG A 203 -12.33 26.19 -1.83
N GLU A 204 -11.36 26.62 -1.03
CA GLU A 204 -10.30 25.75 -0.50
C GLU A 204 -10.86 24.71 0.47
N ARG A 205 -11.83 25.08 1.30
CA ARG A 205 -12.57 24.17 2.16
C ARG A 205 -13.32 23.10 1.33
N ARG A 206 -13.99 23.52 0.25
CA ARG A 206 -14.66 22.58 -0.67
C ARG A 206 -13.66 21.64 -1.34
N ALA A 207 -12.54 22.18 -1.84
CA ALA A 207 -11.47 21.38 -2.43
C ALA A 207 -10.94 20.34 -1.43
N TRP A 208 -10.72 20.74 -0.20
CA TRP A 208 -10.25 19.86 0.87
C TRP A 208 -11.24 18.74 1.19
N LEU A 209 -12.51 19.04 1.38
CA LEU A 209 -13.53 18.03 1.68
C LEU A 209 -13.70 17.02 0.54
N LEU A 210 -13.68 17.51 -0.71
CA LEU A 210 -13.71 16.64 -1.89
C LEU A 210 -12.47 15.75 -2.00
N LEU A 211 -11.27 16.27 -1.69
CA LEU A 211 -10.05 15.51 -1.68
C LEU A 211 -10.05 14.44 -0.57
N LEU A 212 -10.55 14.78 0.63
CA LEU A 212 -10.73 13.82 1.71
C LEU A 212 -11.64 12.68 1.30
N GLY A 213 -12.79 12.99 0.70
CA GLY A 213 -13.73 11.99 0.19
C GLY A 213 -13.13 11.13 -0.92
N ALA A 214 -12.40 11.75 -1.87
CA ALA A 214 -11.71 11.04 -2.95
C ALA A 214 -10.69 10.04 -2.41
N TYR A 215 -9.87 10.46 -1.46
CA TYR A 215 -8.79 9.63 -0.94
C TYR A 215 -9.28 8.56 0.04
N PHE A 216 -10.36 8.82 0.77
CA PHE A 216 -11.07 7.79 1.54
C PHE A 216 -11.67 6.73 0.61
N ALA A 217 -12.40 7.14 -0.44
CA ALA A 217 -13.00 6.22 -1.41
C ALA A 217 -11.94 5.38 -2.12
N GLU A 218 -10.82 5.99 -2.50
CA GLU A 218 -9.66 5.25 -3.02
C GLU A 218 -9.17 4.20 -2.02
N GLY A 219 -9.01 4.57 -0.75
CA GLY A 219 -8.60 3.64 0.30
C GLY A 219 -9.52 2.43 0.41
N VAL A 220 -10.85 2.61 0.24
CA VAL A 220 -11.83 1.53 0.23
C VAL A 220 -11.73 0.68 -1.04
N GLY A 221 -11.70 1.32 -2.21
CA GLY A 221 -11.80 0.62 -3.49
C GLY A 221 -10.54 -0.16 -3.86
N TYR A 222 -9.36 0.47 -3.76
CA TYR A 222 -8.11 -0.18 -4.19
C TYR A 222 -7.75 -1.40 -3.34
N ILE A 223 -8.09 -1.38 -2.04
CA ILE A 223 -7.69 -2.47 -1.16
C ILE A 223 -8.52 -3.74 -1.37
N ILE A 224 -9.73 -3.62 -1.90
CA ILE A 224 -10.53 -4.77 -2.35
C ILE A 224 -9.76 -5.52 -3.44
N VAL A 225 -9.24 -4.79 -4.43
CA VAL A 225 -8.40 -5.35 -5.49
C VAL A 225 -7.12 -5.95 -4.92
N GLY A 226 -6.41 -5.18 -4.08
CA GLY A 226 -5.18 -5.62 -3.43
C GLY A 226 -5.34 -6.86 -2.55
N THR A 227 -6.55 -7.15 -2.09
CA THR A 227 -6.85 -8.33 -1.27
C THR A 227 -7.24 -9.53 -2.11
N PHE A 228 -8.09 -9.33 -3.13
CA PHE A 228 -8.79 -10.43 -3.81
C PHE A 228 -8.35 -10.69 -5.25
N LEU A 229 -7.51 -9.85 -5.86
CA LEU A 229 -7.13 -10.00 -7.29
C LEU A 229 -6.55 -11.39 -7.60
N VAL A 230 -5.68 -11.90 -6.75
CA VAL A 230 -5.06 -13.23 -6.93
C VAL A 230 -6.07 -14.35 -6.67
N ALA A 231 -6.91 -14.20 -5.65
CA ALA A 231 -7.95 -15.17 -5.36
C ALA A 231 -9.02 -15.26 -6.47
N ALA A 232 -9.30 -14.12 -7.11
CA ALA A 232 -10.30 -14.05 -8.19
C ALA A 232 -9.90 -14.81 -9.47
N VAL A 233 -8.60 -15.04 -9.68
CA VAL A 233 -8.11 -15.83 -10.82
C VAL A 233 -7.77 -17.27 -10.44
N ALA A 234 -7.93 -17.64 -9.18
CA ALA A 234 -7.73 -19.03 -8.74
C ALA A 234 -8.99 -19.84 -9.09
N GLY A 235 -8.87 -20.77 -10.04
CA GLY A 235 -9.99 -21.60 -10.48
C GLY A 235 -9.50 -22.87 -11.16
N PRO A 236 -10.42 -23.82 -11.47
CA PRO A 236 -10.08 -25.12 -12.05
C PRO A 236 -9.40 -25.01 -13.43
N ASP A 237 -9.66 -23.95 -14.18
CA ASP A 237 -9.11 -23.72 -15.52
C ASP A 237 -7.80 -22.92 -15.50
N THR A 238 -7.26 -22.61 -14.32
CA THR A 238 -6.02 -21.84 -14.17
C THR A 238 -4.94 -22.66 -13.50
N THR A 239 -3.68 -22.39 -13.85
CA THR A 239 -2.55 -23.02 -13.20
C THR A 239 -2.25 -22.38 -11.84
N ALA A 240 -1.65 -23.12 -10.91
CA ALA A 240 -1.19 -22.60 -9.61
C ALA A 240 -0.22 -21.40 -9.75
N ALA A 241 0.44 -21.28 -10.91
CA ALA A 241 1.35 -20.18 -11.22
C ALA A 241 0.64 -18.86 -11.59
N THR A 242 -0.61 -18.91 -12.05
CA THR A 242 -1.33 -17.74 -12.62
C THR A 242 -1.47 -16.61 -11.60
N GLY A 243 -1.93 -16.90 -10.40
CA GLY A 243 -2.12 -15.89 -9.36
C GLY A 243 -0.81 -15.22 -8.91
N PRO A 244 0.24 -15.99 -8.54
CA PRO A 244 1.54 -15.43 -8.20
C PRO A 244 2.20 -14.64 -9.33
N ALA A 245 2.08 -15.09 -10.59
CA ALA A 245 2.59 -14.35 -11.76
C ALA A 245 1.86 -13.02 -11.94
N LEU A 246 0.54 -13.00 -11.72
CA LEU A 246 -0.26 -11.77 -11.75
C LEU A 246 0.19 -10.79 -10.66
N TRP A 247 0.48 -11.30 -9.46
CA TRP A 247 0.99 -10.48 -8.35
C TRP A 247 2.39 -9.91 -8.63
N LEU A 248 3.24 -10.68 -9.31
CA LEU A 248 4.52 -10.18 -9.82
C LEU A 248 4.32 -9.00 -10.79
N VAL A 249 3.34 -9.09 -11.70
CA VAL A 249 2.99 -8.00 -12.63
C VAL A 249 2.53 -6.75 -11.87
N VAL A 250 1.69 -6.91 -10.84
CA VAL A 250 1.29 -5.79 -9.95
C VAL A 250 2.51 -5.08 -9.38
N GLY A 251 3.46 -5.83 -8.83
CA GLY A 251 4.67 -5.27 -8.22
C GLY A 251 5.58 -4.56 -9.22
N LEU A 252 5.78 -5.16 -10.40
CA LEU A 252 6.59 -4.58 -11.47
C LEU A 252 5.97 -3.27 -12.01
N ALA A 253 4.64 -3.19 -12.09
CA ALA A 253 3.93 -1.96 -12.46
C ALA A 253 4.01 -0.89 -11.35
N ALA A 254 3.97 -1.31 -10.08
CA ALA A 254 3.99 -0.40 -8.93
C ALA A 254 5.36 0.22 -8.66
N ALA A 255 6.45 -0.50 -8.94
CA ALA A 255 7.80 -0.02 -8.66
C ALA A 255 8.13 1.33 -9.34
N PRO A 256 7.85 1.58 -10.63
CA PRO A 256 8.08 2.86 -11.27
C PRO A 256 6.94 3.87 -11.09
N ALA A 257 5.77 3.47 -10.56
CA ALA A 257 4.54 4.26 -10.59
C ALA A 257 4.68 5.65 -9.95
N THR A 258 5.34 5.77 -8.80
CA THR A 258 5.53 7.06 -8.12
C THR A 258 6.33 8.04 -8.97
N VAL A 259 7.38 7.58 -9.63
CA VAL A 259 8.24 8.40 -10.50
C VAL A 259 7.49 8.78 -11.77
N ALA A 260 6.78 7.84 -12.37
CA ALA A 260 5.99 8.06 -13.58
C ALA A 260 4.88 9.10 -13.35
N TRP A 261 4.08 8.94 -12.30
CA TRP A 261 3.00 9.88 -11.99
C TRP A 261 3.51 11.25 -11.54
N HIS A 262 4.66 11.31 -10.88
CA HIS A 262 5.31 12.59 -10.59
C HIS A 262 5.73 13.31 -11.88
N ALA A 263 6.22 12.59 -12.91
CA ALA A 263 6.54 13.17 -14.21
C ALA A 263 5.28 13.68 -14.94
N VAL A 264 4.18 12.94 -14.88
CA VAL A 264 2.87 13.38 -15.41
C VAL A 264 2.39 14.64 -14.67
N ALA A 265 2.50 14.69 -13.35
CA ALA A 265 2.10 15.84 -12.54
C ALA A 265 2.91 17.11 -12.87
N ARG A 266 4.20 16.97 -13.16
CA ARG A 266 5.02 18.12 -13.59
C ARG A 266 4.59 18.70 -14.92
N ARG A 267 4.07 17.87 -15.83
CA ARG A 267 3.65 18.31 -17.17
C ARG A 267 2.22 18.84 -17.22
N PHE A 268 1.30 18.21 -16.50
CA PHE A 268 -0.14 18.46 -16.61
C PHE A 268 -0.77 19.04 -15.34
N GLY A 269 0.00 19.13 -14.24
CA GLY A 269 -0.46 19.55 -12.92
C GLY A 269 -0.94 18.39 -12.06
N THR A 270 -0.73 18.51 -10.73
CA THR A 270 -1.00 17.44 -9.72
C THR A 270 -2.47 16.99 -9.73
N GLY A 271 -3.41 17.93 -9.79
CA GLY A 271 -4.83 17.61 -9.76
C GLY A 271 -5.29 16.79 -10.98
N ARG A 272 -4.85 17.19 -12.20
CA ARG A 272 -5.17 16.44 -13.42
C ARG A 272 -4.50 15.06 -13.44
N ALA A 273 -3.27 14.96 -12.94
CA ALA A 273 -2.56 13.69 -12.81
C ALA A 273 -3.29 12.75 -11.84
N LEU A 274 -3.79 13.26 -10.69
CA LEU A 274 -4.57 12.50 -9.73
C LEU A 274 -5.86 11.95 -10.35
N VAL A 275 -6.63 12.81 -11.06
CA VAL A 275 -7.84 12.39 -11.77
C VAL A 275 -7.54 11.30 -12.80
N ALA A 276 -6.48 11.49 -13.59
CA ALA A 276 -6.08 10.51 -14.60
C ALA A 276 -5.68 9.17 -13.98
N ALA A 277 -4.91 9.18 -12.89
CA ALA A 277 -4.52 7.97 -12.17
C ALA A 277 -5.74 7.20 -11.64
N LEU A 278 -6.67 7.88 -10.98
CA LEU A 278 -7.90 7.29 -10.47
C LEU A 278 -8.82 6.78 -11.60
N THR A 279 -8.88 7.47 -12.72
CA THR A 279 -9.67 7.02 -13.89
C THR A 279 -9.06 5.74 -14.50
N VAL A 280 -7.74 5.70 -14.71
CA VAL A 280 -7.05 4.50 -15.19
C VAL A 280 -7.28 3.33 -14.22
N GLN A 281 -7.21 3.59 -12.93
CA GLN A 281 -7.45 2.57 -11.93
C GLN A 281 -8.89 2.08 -11.95
N ALA A 282 -9.88 2.97 -11.99
CA ALA A 282 -11.31 2.60 -12.04
C ALA A 282 -11.63 1.72 -13.26
N VAL A 283 -11.13 2.11 -14.44
CA VAL A 283 -11.30 1.35 -15.68
C VAL A 283 -10.65 -0.03 -15.58
N GLY A 284 -9.40 -0.09 -15.05
CA GLY A 284 -8.71 -1.36 -14.90
C GLY A 284 -9.35 -2.29 -13.87
N VAL A 285 -9.83 -1.73 -12.76
CA VAL A 285 -10.54 -2.50 -11.72
C VAL A 285 -11.89 -3.01 -12.22
N ALA A 286 -12.54 -2.31 -13.14
CA ALA A 286 -13.80 -2.75 -13.76
C ALA A 286 -13.61 -3.96 -14.69
N ALA A 287 -12.41 -4.21 -15.23
CA ALA A 287 -12.20 -5.28 -16.20
C ALA A 287 -12.62 -6.68 -15.69
N PRO A 288 -12.23 -7.13 -14.47
CA PRO A 288 -12.67 -8.43 -13.94
C PRO A 288 -14.15 -8.49 -13.53
N ALA A 289 -14.82 -7.32 -13.44
CA ALA A 289 -16.27 -7.28 -13.22
C ALA A 289 -17.07 -7.43 -14.52
N LEU A 290 -16.45 -7.15 -15.66
CA LEU A 290 -17.09 -7.17 -16.98
C LEU A 290 -16.76 -8.43 -17.78
N HIS A 291 -15.58 -8.97 -17.59
CA HIS A 291 -15.08 -10.13 -18.32
C HIS A 291 -14.25 -11.04 -17.40
N ASP A 292 -14.52 -12.32 -17.46
CA ASP A 292 -13.70 -13.33 -16.80
C ASP A 292 -12.42 -13.59 -17.59
N GLY A 293 -11.41 -14.15 -16.91
CA GLY A 293 -10.18 -14.64 -17.52
C GLY A 293 -8.95 -13.78 -17.34
N LEU A 294 -7.84 -14.31 -17.82
CA LEU A 294 -6.49 -13.80 -17.58
C LEU A 294 -6.27 -12.38 -18.12
N VAL A 295 -6.87 -12.06 -19.29
CA VAL A 295 -6.67 -10.72 -19.89
C VAL A 295 -7.26 -9.63 -19.02
N ALA A 296 -8.49 -9.81 -18.53
CA ALA A 296 -9.13 -8.86 -17.62
C ALA A 296 -8.34 -8.71 -16.32
N ALA A 297 -7.85 -9.82 -15.77
CA ALA A 297 -7.01 -9.80 -14.57
C ALA A 297 -5.66 -9.09 -14.81
N LEU A 298 -5.02 -9.26 -15.96
CA LEU A 298 -3.79 -8.55 -16.33
C LEU A 298 -4.02 -7.04 -16.49
N ILE A 299 -5.13 -6.64 -17.11
CA ILE A 299 -5.52 -5.23 -17.21
C ILE A 299 -5.68 -4.64 -15.80
N SER A 300 -6.38 -5.36 -14.92
CA SER A 300 -6.55 -4.94 -13.52
C SER A 300 -5.24 -4.87 -12.76
N ALA A 301 -4.36 -5.87 -12.92
CA ALA A 301 -3.05 -5.90 -12.27
C ALA A 301 -2.15 -4.71 -12.70
N LEU A 302 -2.10 -4.42 -14.00
CA LEU A 302 -1.32 -3.30 -14.53
C LEU A 302 -1.89 -1.96 -14.09
N ALA A 303 -3.22 -1.78 -14.16
CA ALA A 303 -3.86 -0.53 -13.77
C ALA A 303 -3.75 -0.30 -12.26
N PHE A 304 -4.06 -1.32 -11.44
CA PHE A 304 -3.93 -1.25 -9.99
C PHE A 304 -2.48 -0.99 -9.58
N GLY A 305 -1.54 -1.83 -10.00
CA GLY A 305 -0.12 -1.68 -9.68
C GLY A 305 0.43 -0.34 -10.15
N GLY A 306 0.15 0.05 -11.41
CA GLY A 306 0.65 1.27 -12.01
C GLY A 306 0.08 2.57 -11.46
N THR A 307 -0.94 2.53 -10.61
CA THR A 307 -1.62 3.75 -10.15
C THR A 307 -1.63 3.95 -8.63
N PHE A 308 -1.85 2.93 -7.81
CA PHE A 308 -2.14 3.12 -6.38
C PHE A 308 -1.09 3.92 -5.62
N MET A 309 0.22 3.65 -5.86
CA MET A 309 1.29 4.45 -5.24
C MET A 309 1.39 5.86 -5.81
N GLY A 310 1.05 6.04 -7.08
CA GLY A 310 0.95 7.35 -7.72
C GLY A 310 -0.17 8.19 -7.10
N VAL A 311 -1.35 7.60 -6.89
CA VAL A 311 -2.49 8.27 -6.23
C VAL A 311 -2.12 8.75 -4.83
N VAL A 312 -1.43 7.90 -4.03
CA VAL A 312 -0.95 8.27 -2.69
C VAL A 312 -0.10 9.55 -2.72
N VAL A 313 0.90 9.58 -3.58
CA VAL A 313 1.83 10.73 -3.67
C VAL A 313 1.10 11.99 -4.20
N LEU A 314 0.26 11.84 -5.21
CA LEU A 314 -0.46 12.95 -5.83
C LEU A 314 -1.52 13.55 -4.89
N ALA A 315 -2.25 12.72 -4.14
CA ALA A 315 -3.25 13.20 -3.19
C ALA A 315 -2.61 13.98 -2.04
N ILE A 316 -1.49 13.48 -1.49
CA ILE A 316 -0.73 14.18 -0.45
C ILE A 316 -0.14 15.49 -0.98
N ASP A 317 0.44 15.50 -2.18
CA ASP A 317 0.98 16.72 -2.80
C ASP A 317 -0.11 17.77 -3.02
N LEU A 318 -1.29 17.37 -3.52
CA LEU A 318 -2.42 18.27 -3.69
C LEU A 318 -2.92 18.81 -2.33
N GLY A 319 -3.03 17.96 -1.31
CA GLY A 319 -3.42 18.35 0.03
C GLY A 319 -2.45 19.34 0.67
N ASN A 320 -1.13 19.17 0.47
CA ASN A 320 -0.10 20.06 1.02
C ASN A 320 -0.13 21.48 0.42
N ARG A 321 -0.77 21.65 -0.75
CA ARG A 321 -0.96 22.98 -1.38
C ARG A 321 -2.15 23.74 -0.82
N LEU A 322 -3.04 23.10 -0.07
CA LEU A 322 -4.19 23.73 0.56
C LEU A 322 -3.81 24.31 1.93
N PRO A 323 -4.41 25.43 2.34
CA PRO A 323 -4.11 26.08 3.60
C PRO A 323 -4.82 25.40 4.79
N VAL A 324 -4.58 24.11 4.96
CA VAL A 324 -5.16 23.29 6.03
C VAL A 324 -4.08 22.74 6.95
N ALA A 325 -4.44 22.45 8.20
CA ALA A 325 -3.52 21.89 9.17
C ALA A 325 -3.29 20.40 8.91
N ARG A 326 -2.02 19.96 8.96
CA ARG A 326 -1.59 18.54 8.91
C ARG A 326 -2.24 17.73 7.77
N PRO A 327 -2.23 18.21 6.51
CA PRO A 327 -2.99 17.58 5.41
C PRO A 327 -2.57 16.12 5.16
N ALA A 328 -1.28 15.82 5.16
CA ALA A 328 -0.78 14.48 4.93
C ALA A 328 -1.26 13.48 6.01
N ALA A 329 -1.22 13.88 7.28
CA ALA A 329 -1.66 13.02 8.38
C ALA A 329 -3.17 12.73 8.30
N THR A 330 -4.00 13.75 8.03
CA THR A 330 -5.46 13.59 7.92
C THR A 330 -5.82 12.71 6.72
N LEU A 331 -5.22 12.96 5.55
CA LEU A 331 -5.41 12.13 4.36
C LEU A 331 -5.02 10.68 4.63
N THR A 332 -3.82 10.44 5.15
CA THR A 332 -3.33 9.08 5.43
C THR A 332 -4.22 8.33 6.43
N THR A 333 -4.74 9.03 7.46
CA THR A 333 -5.66 8.43 8.43
C THR A 333 -6.97 8.00 7.77
N LEU A 334 -7.60 8.87 6.95
CA LEU A 334 -8.83 8.52 6.25
C LEU A 334 -8.64 7.42 5.23
N TYR A 335 -7.52 7.44 4.52
CA TYR A 335 -7.14 6.38 3.59
C TYR A 335 -7.00 5.02 4.31
N ALA A 336 -6.33 5.00 5.47
CA ALA A 336 -6.17 3.81 6.27
C ALA A 336 -7.51 3.29 6.85
N ILE A 337 -8.44 4.19 7.23
CA ILE A 337 -9.80 3.81 7.62
C ILE A 337 -10.52 3.16 6.43
N GLY A 338 -10.41 3.74 5.23
CA GLY A 338 -10.94 3.15 4.01
C GLY A 338 -10.44 1.73 3.77
N GLN A 339 -9.18 1.49 3.99
CA GLN A 339 -8.57 0.15 3.85
C GLN A 339 -9.13 -0.89 4.84
N VAL A 340 -9.45 -0.46 6.07
CA VAL A 340 -10.09 -1.36 7.06
C VAL A 340 -11.49 -1.73 6.61
N ILE A 341 -12.24 -0.77 6.04
CA ILE A 341 -13.62 -0.96 5.61
C ILE A 341 -13.71 -1.80 4.33
N GLY A 342 -12.80 -1.60 3.38
CA GLY A 342 -12.89 -2.15 2.03
C GLY A 342 -13.17 -3.65 1.95
N PRO A 343 -12.32 -4.52 2.50
CA PRO A 343 -12.55 -5.96 2.43
C PRO A 343 -13.82 -6.41 3.13
N LEU A 344 -14.19 -5.78 4.25
CA LEU A 344 -15.41 -6.10 5.00
C LEU A 344 -16.68 -5.69 4.25
N LEU A 345 -16.62 -4.59 3.50
CA LEU A 345 -17.75 -4.08 2.72
C LEU A 345 -18.21 -5.10 1.66
N VAL A 346 -17.29 -5.87 1.09
CA VAL A 346 -17.60 -6.83 0.04
C VAL A 346 -17.92 -8.23 0.55
N VAL A 347 -17.76 -8.51 1.84
CA VAL A 347 -18.07 -9.84 2.42
C VAL A 347 -19.47 -10.35 2.02
N PRO A 348 -20.54 -9.54 2.03
CA PRO A 348 -21.88 -10.03 1.65
C PRO A 348 -22.02 -10.47 0.19
N VAL A 349 -21.12 -10.03 -0.69
CA VAL A 349 -21.11 -10.38 -2.12
C VAL A 349 -19.99 -11.33 -2.50
N LEU A 350 -19.16 -11.76 -1.55
CA LEU A 350 -18.14 -12.79 -1.72
C LEU A 350 -18.83 -14.17 -1.67
N GLY A 351 -19.17 -14.70 -2.84
CA GLY A 351 -19.78 -16.03 -2.99
C GLY A 351 -18.89 -16.94 -3.83
N SER A 352 -19.47 -17.54 -4.87
CA SER A 352 -18.77 -18.37 -5.86
C SER A 352 -17.91 -17.56 -6.83
N SER A 353 -18.07 -16.24 -6.90
CA SER A 353 -17.27 -15.35 -7.74
C SER A 353 -16.94 -14.04 -7.03
N PHE A 354 -15.88 -13.38 -7.51
CA PHE A 354 -15.44 -12.08 -7.03
C PHE A 354 -15.97 -10.91 -7.88
N THR A 355 -16.78 -11.19 -8.89
CA THR A 355 -17.32 -10.20 -9.86
C THR A 355 -18.01 -9.03 -9.15
N GLY A 356 -18.89 -9.32 -8.16
CA GLY A 356 -19.56 -8.30 -7.37
C GLY A 356 -18.61 -7.41 -6.57
N ALA A 357 -17.56 -8.01 -6.00
CA ALA A 357 -16.54 -7.26 -5.25
C ALA A 357 -15.76 -6.30 -6.15
N PHE A 358 -15.37 -6.73 -7.36
CA PHE A 358 -14.70 -5.87 -8.33
C PHE A 358 -15.62 -4.79 -8.89
N ALA A 359 -16.90 -5.07 -9.11
CA ALA A 359 -17.88 -4.06 -9.53
C ALA A 359 -18.03 -2.95 -8.47
N ILE A 360 -18.16 -3.33 -7.20
CA ILE A 360 -18.20 -2.38 -6.07
C ILE A 360 -16.92 -1.57 -6.00
N ALA A 361 -15.76 -2.22 -6.08
CA ALA A 361 -14.46 -1.54 -6.07
C ALA A 361 -14.34 -0.53 -7.21
N ALA A 362 -14.70 -0.91 -8.43
CA ALA A 362 -14.66 -0.04 -9.61
C ALA A 362 -15.58 1.19 -9.45
N MET A 363 -16.82 1.00 -8.96
CA MET A 363 -17.72 2.11 -8.67
C MET A 363 -17.16 3.07 -7.63
N ILE A 364 -16.57 2.55 -6.55
CA ILE A 364 -15.98 3.36 -5.47
C ILE A 364 -14.78 4.16 -6.00
N VAL A 365 -13.90 3.55 -6.79
CA VAL A 365 -12.76 4.26 -7.39
C VAL A 365 -13.21 5.27 -8.43
N ALA A 366 -14.28 5.00 -9.19
CA ALA A 366 -14.88 5.98 -10.10
C ALA A 366 -15.46 7.19 -9.34
N VAL A 367 -16.10 6.97 -8.20
CA VAL A 367 -16.53 8.04 -7.29
C VAL A 367 -15.30 8.83 -6.77
N ALA A 368 -14.22 8.15 -6.41
CA ALA A 368 -12.96 8.80 -6.02
C ALA A 368 -12.43 9.72 -7.15
N ALA A 369 -12.44 9.25 -8.40
CA ALA A 369 -12.03 10.06 -9.56
C ALA A 369 -12.93 11.29 -9.76
N ALA A 370 -14.25 11.14 -9.62
CA ALA A 370 -15.20 12.24 -9.73
C ALA A 370 -15.01 13.29 -8.62
N LEU A 371 -14.81 12.85 -7.38
CA LEU A 371 -14.51 13.73 -6.24
C LEU A 371 -13.17 14.45 -6.42
N ALA A 372 -12.14 13.76 -6.90
CA ALA A 372 -10.83 14.35 -7.20
C ALA A 372 -10.93 15.40 -8.32
N ALA A 373 -11.76 15.17 -9.34
CA ALA A 373 -12.03 16.17 -10.38
C ALA A 373 -12.72 17.42 -9.80
N GLY A 374 -13.68 17.23 -8.91
CA GLY A 374 -14.31 18.33 -8.17
C GLY A 374 -13.31 19.09 -7.30
N ALA A 375 -12.44 18.40 -6.57
CA ALA A 375 -11.39 18.99 -5.75
C ALA A 375 -10.43 19.83 -6.59
N THR A 376 -9.99 19.29 -7.74
CA THR A 376 -9.09 19.99 -8.68
C THR A 376 -9.70 21.26 -9.23
N ARG A 377 -10.99 21.24 -9.61
CA ARG A 377 -11.71 22.44 -10.09
C ARG A 377 -11.86 23.50 -9.00
N ALA A 378 -12.18 23.08 -7.77
CA ALA A 378 -12.34 23.98 -6.63
C ALA A 378 -11.00 24.62 -6.20
N ALA A 379 -9.88 23.92 -6.36
CA ALA A 379 -8.54 24.41 -6.04
C ALA A 379 -7.93 25.29 -7.15
N ALA A 380 -8.51 25.34 -8.35
CA ALA A 380 -8.02 26.18 -9.43
C ALA A 380 -8.20 27.68 -9.09
N PRO A 381 -7.20 28.54 -9.36
CA PRO A 381 -7.36 29.99 -9.26
C PRO A 381 -8.46 30.45 -10.24
N SER A 382 -9.25 31.43 -9.80
CA SER A 382 -10.31 32.08 -10.60
C SER A 382 -9.73 32.93 -11.70
#